data_b2b79317b4643513aecc957f3ae4ec8c
#
_entry.id   b2b79317b4643513aecc957f3ae4ec8c
#
_cell.length_a   1.000
_cell.length_b   1.000
_cell.length_c   1.000
_cell.angle_alpha   90.00
_cell.angle_beta   90.00
_cell.angle_gamma   90.00
#
_symmetry.space_group_name_H-M   'P 1'
#
loop_
_entity.id
_entity.type
_entity.pdbx_description
1 polymer ?
#
loop_
_entity_poly.entity_id
_entity_poly.type
_entity_poly.pdbx_seq_one_letter_code
_entity_poly.pdbx_strand_id
1 'polypeptide(L)'
;ITIVGGGHAGIEAAHIAAQFGLRVAIITMPGIGLGSAPCNPSVGGVGKGQVVREIDALGGIMGVLADKAGIQFRTLNDSKGFAVQSTRVQIDKELYSVYAEELISAVENITVIREKVNTITQSEPGFEITTTERSYRTSKIIMTVGTFLNGKLHTGSSQTMGGRVDCDKSEGLQTLFSAIKTTP
;
A
#
# COMPACT_ATOMS: atom_id res chain seq x y z
N ILE A 1 3.50 -16.22 -0.69
CA ILE A 1 3.22 -15.18 -1.67
C ILE A 1 4.05 -13.94 -1.41
N THR A 2 4.29 -13.13 -2.42
CA THR A 2 5.04 -11.87 -2.25
C THR A 2 4.18 -10.69 -2.67
N ILE A 3 4.20 -9.65 -1.84
CA ILE A 3 3.51 -8.39 -2.08
C ILE A 3 4.57 -7.33 -2.37
N VAL A 4 4.44 -6.66 -3.50
CA VAL A 4 5.36 -5.60 -3.92
C VAL A 4 4.72 -4.24 -3.65
N GLY A 5 5.24 -3.54 -2.65
CA GLY A 5 4.75 -2.27 -2.15
C GLY A 5 4.13 -2.37 -0.76
N GLY A 6 4.65 -1.61 0.19
CA GLY A 6 4.21 -1.58 1.60
C GLY A 6 3.23 -0.45 1.93
N GLY A 7 2.52 0.10 0.93
CA GLY A 7 1.45 1.09 1.14
C GLY A 7 0.18 0.49 1.74
N HIS A 8 -0.89 1.29 1.83
CA HIS A 8 -2.16 0.84 2.42
C HIS A 8 -2.68 -0.47 1.81
N ALA A 9 -2.70 -0.59 0.48
CA ALA A 9 -3.15 -1.80 -0.20
C ALA A 9 -2.24 -3.01 0.09
N GLY A 10 -0.93 -2.77 0.24
CA GLY A 10 0.05 -3.82 0.52
C GLY A 10 -0.10 -4.41 1.91
N ILE A 11 -0.26 -3.56 2.92
CA ILE A 11 -0.44 -4.04 4.30
C ILE A 11 -1.78 -4.73 4.50
N GLU A 12 -2.85 -4.27 3.85
CA GLU A 12 -4.15 -4.96 3.85
C GLU A 12 -4.06 -6.34 3.21
N ALA A 13 -3.47 -6.42 2.02
CA ALA A 13 -3.28 -7.70 1.33
C ALA A 13 -2.41 -8.67 2.14
N ALA A 14 -1.36 -8.16 2.80
CA ALA A 14 -0.48 -8.98 3.64
C ALA A 14 -1.22 -9.53 4.86
N HIS A 15 -1.94 -8.67 5.55
CA HIS A 15 -2.68 -9.04 6.74
C HIS A 15 -3.71 -10.14 6.44
N ILE A 16 -4.55 -9.93 5.44
CA ILE A 16 -5.57 -10.92 5.05
C ILE A 16 -4.94 -12.22 4.55
N ALA A 17 -3.89 -12.15 3.73
CA ALA A 17 -3.21 -13.35 3.25
C ALA A 17 -2.60 -14.17 4.41
N ALA A 18 -2.06 -13.48 5.41
CA ALA A 18 -1.51 -14.13 6.60
C ALA A 18 -2.61 -14.77 7.46
N GLN A 19 -3.80 -14.16 7.57
CA GLN A 19 -4.96 -14.76 8.25
C GLN A 19 -5.44 -16.05 7.57
N PHE A 20 -5.26 -16.18 6.26
CA PHE A 20 -5.48 -17.44 5.54
C PHE A 20 -4.36 -18.48 5.74
N GLY A 21 -3.42 -18.24 6.64
CA GLY A 21 -2.31 -19.13 6.92
C GLY A 21 -1.20 -19.15 5.87
N LEU A 22 -1.18 -18.19 4.94
CA LEU A 22 -0.14 -18.09 3.92
C LEU A 22 1.14 -17.47 4.51
N ARG A 23 2.29 -17.93 4.03
CA ARG A 23 3.57 -17.22 4.25
C ARG A 23 3.66 -16.04 3.30
N VAL A 24 3.83 -14.85 3.85
CA VAL A 24 3.78 -13.59 3.12
C VAL A 24 5.12 -12.86 3.23
N ALA A 25 5.65 -12.37 2.12
CA ALA A 25 6.73 -11.40 2.10
C ALA A 25 6.20 -10.07 1.56
N ILE A 26 6.45 -8.97 2.25
CA ILE A 26 6.23 -7.61 1.76
C ILE A 26 7.58 -7.05 1.34
N ILE A 27 7.75 -6.72 0.06
CA ILE A 27 8.95 -6.01 -0.40
C ILE A 27 8.57 -4.54 -0.59
N THR A 28 9.21 -3.67 0.16
CA THR A 28 8.97 -2.22 0.14
C THR A 28 10.27 -1.45 0.03
N MET A 29 10.23 -0.25 -0.55
CA MET A 29 11.41 0.59 -0.71
C MET A 29 12.02 0.95 0.65
N PRO A 30 13.36 0.97 0.77
CA PRO A 30 14.04 1.48 1.95
C PRO A 30 13.60 2.92 2.28
N GLY A 31 13.51 3.23 3.58
CA GLY A 31 13.15 4.57 4.05
C GLY A 31 11.67 4.93 3.96
N ILE A 32 10.82 4.06 3.40
CA ILE A 32 9.36 4.26 3.36
C ILE A 32 8.71 3.35 4.39
N GLY A 33 8.01 3.94 5.36
CA GLY A 33 7.26 3.21 6.37
C GLY A 33 6.03 2.51 5.79
N LEU A 34 5.63 1.39 6.40
CA LEU A 34 4.41 0.69 6.04
C LEU A 34 3.18 1.58 6.25
N GLY A 35 2.21 1.47 5.37
CA GLY A 35 0.99 2.29 5.43
C GLY A 35 1.22 3.80 5.29
N SER A 36 2.37 4.22 4.80
CA SER A 36 2.75 5.64 4.69
C SER A 36 1.71 6.48 3.93
N ALA A 37 1.26 7.59 4.53
CA ALA A 37 0.28 8.53 4.00
C ALA A 37 0.94 9.87 3.61
N PRO A 38 1.49 10.01 2.39
CA PRO A 38 2.34 11.16 2.04
C PRO A 38 1.61 12.48 1.82
N CYS A 39 0.40 12.44 1.31
CA CYS A 39 -0.29 13.65 0.86
C CYS A 39 -1.30 14.16 1.88
N ASN A 40 -2.46 13.55 1.93
CA ASN A 40 -3.56 13.96 2.81
C ASN A 40 -3.68 12.93 3.93
N PRO A 41 -3.21 13.22 5.15
CA PRO A 41 -3.21 12.26 6.24
C PRO A 41 -4.63 12.06 6.77
N SER A 42 -5.50 11.46 5.96
CA SER A 42 -6.87 11.16 6.35
C SER A 42 -7.35 9.86 5.75
N VAL A 43 -8.12 9.12 6.54
CA VAL A 43 -8.79 7.87 6.16
C VAL A 43 -10.30 8.14 6.03
N GLY A 44 -10.92 7.57 5.00
CA GLY A 44 -12.34 7.79 4.72
C GLY A 44 -12.61 9.04 3.89
N GLY A 45 -13.82 9.59 4.04
CA GLY A 45 -14.34 10.67 3.23
C GLY A 45 -15.50 10.23 2.34
N VAL A 46 -16.05 11.13 1.54
CA VAL A 46 -17.22 10.85 0.67
C VAL A 46 -16.92 9.67 -0.25
N GLY A 47 -17.74 8.63 -0.22
CA GLY A 47 -17.54 7.37 -0.94
C GLY A 47 -16.43 6.48 -0.37
N LYS A 48 -15.38 7.06 0.19
CA LYS A 48 -14.23 6.31 0.73
C LYS A 48 -14.51 5.72 2.11
N GLY A 49 -15.26 6.42 2.98
CA GLY A 49 -15.60 5.92 4.30
C GLY A 49 -16.47 4.66 4.26
N GLN A 50 -17.31 4.51 3.24
CA GLN A 50 -18.08 3.29 3.01
C GLN A 50 -17.15 2.12 2.69
N VAL A 51 -16.18 2.33 1.79
CA VAL A 51 -15.18 1.29 1.44
C VAL A 51 -14.33 0.89 2.65
N VAL A 52 -13.93 1.87 3.49
CA VAL A 52 -13.18 1.55 4.73
C VAL A 52 -14.00 0.66 5.66
N ARG A 53 -15.31 0.90 5.80
CA ARG A 53 -16.19 0.04 6.60
C ARG A 53 -16.34 -1.36 6.02
N GLU A 54 -16.38 -1.50 4.71
CA GLU A 54 -16.40 -2.80 4.04
C GLU A 54 -15.09 -3.57 4.28
N ILE A 55 -13.95 -2.88 4.17
CA ILE A 55 -12.64 -3.46 4.48
C ILE A 55 -12.59 -3.93 5.94
N ASP A 56 -13.03 -3.09 6.89
CA ASP A 56 -13.09 -3.40 8.31
C ASP A 56 -13.98 -4.62 8.59
N ALA A 57 -15.17 -4.67 7.98
CA ALA A 57 -16.10 -5.80 8.10
C ALA A 57 -15.51 -7.13 7.56
N LEU A 58 -14.56 -7.06 6.63
CA LEU A 58 -13.83 -8.20 6.10
C LEU A 58 -12.56 -8.54 6.89
N GLY A 59 -12.32 -7.86 8.01
CA GLY A 59 -11.15 -8.09 8.88
C GLY A 59 -9.90 -7.31 8.47
N GLY A 60 -10.05 -6.24 7.69
CA GLY A 60 -8.95 -5.34 7.34
C GLY A 60 -8.50 -4.46 8.50
N ILE A 61 -7.35 -3.83 8.35
CA ILE A 61 -6.66 -3.11 9.43
C ILE A 61 -6.74 -1.59 9.30
N MET A 62 -7.16 -1.06 8.17
CA MET A 62 -7.17 0.39 7.92
C MET A 62 -8.04 1.16 8.91
N GLY A 63 -9.21 0.64 9.23
CA GLY A 63 -10.11 1.23 10.23
C GLY A 63 -9.48 1.26 11.62
N VAL A 64 -8.92 0.13 12.04
CA VAL A 64 -8.23 -0.03 13.34
C VAL A 64 -7.04 0.93 13.47
N LEU A 65 -6.21 1.02 12.43
CA LEU A 65 -5.07 1.93 12.40
C LEU A 65 -5.51 3.40 12.41
N ALA A 66 -6.60 3.71 11.69
CA ALA A 66 -7.15 5.07 11.66
C ALA A 66 -7.70 5.49 13.02
N ASP A 67 -8.35 4.60 13.75
CA ASP A 67 -8.85 4.87 15.09
C ASP A 67 -7.72 5.09 16.10
N LYS A 68 -6.63 4.32 16.00
CA LYS A 68 -5.44 4.48 16.86
C LYS A 68 -4.66 5.77 16.60
N ALA A 69 -4.50 6.16 15.33
CA ALA A 69 -3.74 7.33 14.93
C ALA A 69 -4.61 8.58 14.70
N GLY A 70 -5.91 8.49 14.97
CA GLY A 70 -6.88 9.54 14.68
C GLY A 70 -6.73 10.76 15.59
N ILE A 71 -6.61 11.94 14.98
CA ILE A 71 -6.57 13.24 15.67
C ILE A 71 -7.92 13.95 15.59
N GLN A 72 -8.70 13.73 14.54
CA GLN A 72 -10.01 14.35 14.37
C GLN A 72 -10.94 13.40 13.61
N PHE A 73 -12.14 13.24 14.14
CA PHE A 73 -13.20 12.43 13.55
C PHE A 73 -14.34 13.34 13.13
N ARG A 74 -14.80 13.20 11.87
CA ARG A 74 -15.88 14.01 11.33
C ARG A 74 -16.80 13.18 10.45
N THR A 75 -18.11 13.32 10.66
CA THR A 75 -19.10 12.85 9.71
C THR A 75 -19.27 13.90 8.61
N LEU A 76 -19.11 13.49 7.38
CA LEU A 76 -19.37 14.30 6.19
C LEU A 76 -20.82 14.09 5.73
N ASN A 77 -21.42 15.11 5.12
CA ASN A 77 -22.80 15.09 4.64
C ASN A 77 -23.84 14.75 5.72
N ASP A 78 -23.61 15.19 6.95
CA ASP A 78 -24.49 14.97 8.11
C ASP A 78 -25.93 15.53 7.90
N SER A 79 -26.06 16.57 7.09
CA SER A 79 -27.35 17.16 6.67
C SER A 79 -28.02 16.41 5.50
N LYS A 80 -27.43 15.34 4.99
CA LYS A 80 -27.92 14.54 3.86
C LYS A 80 -28.49 13.21 4.35
N GLY A 81 -29.11 12.45 3.43
CA GLY A 81 -29.58 11.10 3.76
C GLY A 81 -28.45 10.15 4.15
N PHE A 82 -28.74 9.15 4.98
CA PHE A 82 -27.77 8.22 5.56
C PHE A 82 -26.85 7.54 4.55
N ALA A 83 -27.34 7.28 3.34
CA ALA A 83 -26.57 6.62 2.28
C ALA A 83 -25.32 7.40 1.84
N VAL A 84 -25.30 8.73 2.01
CA VAL A 84 -24.16 9.57 1.64
C VAL A 84 -23.38 10.12 2.84
N GLN A 85 -23.83 9.81 4.05
CA GLN A 85 -23.06 10.13 5.26
C GLN A 85 -21.81 9.25 5.32
N SER A 86 -20.68 9.85 5.60
CA SER A 86 -19.41 9.16 5.60
C SER A 86 -18.46 9.69 6.64
N THR A 87 -17.79 8.81 7.33
CA THR A 87 -16.76 9.18 8.31
C THR A 87 -15.47 9.54 7.60
N ARG A 88 -14.84 10.61 8.06
CA ARG A 88 -13.47 10.97 7.71
C ARG A 88 -12.68 11.15 8.99
N VAL A 89 -11.56 10.46 9.09
CA VAL A 89 -10.62 10.53 10.20
C VAL A 89 -9.37 11.24 9.72
N GLN A 90 -9.03 12.37 10.32
CA GLN A 90 -7.72 12.99 10.17
C GLN A 90 -6.74 12.21 11.05
N ILE A 91 -5.65 11.74 10.50
CA ILE A 91 -4.68 10.91 11.22
C ILE A 91 -3.35 11.62 11.41
N ASP A 92 -2.65 11.29 12.48
CA ASP A 92 -1.21 11.51 12.56
C ASP A 92 -0.53 10.48 11.64
N LYS A 93 0.09 10.97 10.56
CA LYS A 93 0.67 10.10 9.51
C LYS A 93 1.87 9.29 10.00
N GLU A 94 2.61 9.82 10.98
CA GLU A 94 3.78 9.16 11.54
C GLU A 94 3.35 8.05 12.50
N LEU A 95 2.44 8.36 13.41
CA LEU A 95 1.85 7.35 14.30
C LEU A 95 1.11 6.26 13.53
N TYR A 96 0.38 6.60 12.47
CA TYR A 96 -0.27 5.60 11.63
C TYR A 96 0.72 4.60 11.04
N SER A 97 1.86 5.09 10.53
CA SER A 97 2.90 4.24 10.00
C SER A 97 3.58 3.39 11.09
N VAL A 98 3.82 3.96 12.27
CA VAL A 98 4.36 3.22 13.42
C VAL A 98 3.43 2.08 13.81
N TYR A 99 2.13 2.34 13.97
CA TYR A 99 1.16 1.29 14.31
C TYR A 99 0.99 0.23 13.20
N ALA A 100 1.13 0.63 11.93
CA ALA A 100 1.14 -0.33 10.83
C ALA A 100 2.38 -1.25 10.89
N GLU A 101 3.56 -0.71 11.19
CA GLU A 101 4.79 -1.49 11.39
C GLU A 101 4.64 -2.47 12.56
N GLU A 102 4.15 -2.00 13.69
CA GLU A 102 3.93 -2.84 14.90
C GLU A 102 2.96 -3.98 14.60
N LEU A 103 1.82 -3.67 13.99
CA LEU A 103 0.79 -4.65 13.69
C LEU A 103 1.29 -5.72 12.70
N ILE A 104 1.91 -5.30 11.61
CA ILE A 104 2.43 -6.23 10.59
C ILE A 104 3.58 -7.06 11.12
N SER A 105 4.50 -6.46 11.91
CA SER A 105 5.64 -7.16 12.49
C SER A 105 5.26 -8.16 13.58
N ALA A 106 4.11 -8.00 14.20
CA ALA A 106 3.59 -8.94 15.20
C ALA A 106 3.02 -10.24 14.57
N VAL A 107 2.84 -10.29 13.25
CA VAL A 107 2.29 -11.45 12.56
C VAL A 107 3.43 -12.38 12.12
N GLU A 108 3.56 -13.55 12.73
CA GLU A 108 4.69 -14.48 12.55
C GLU A 108 4.93 -14.91 11.10
N ASN A 109 3.89 -15.06 10.30
CA ASN A 109 3.98 -15.51 8.92
C ASN A 109 4.12 -14.37 7.90
N ILE A 110 4.37 -13.13 8.35
CA ILE A 110 4.72 -11.99 7.50
C ILE A 110 6.20 -11.64 7.68
N THR A 111 6.91 -11.50 6.57
CA THR A 111 8.29 -10.98 6.53
C THR A 111 8.32 -9.68 5.76
N VAL A 112 8.86 -8.62 6.35
CA VAL A 112 9.06 -7.33 5.68
C VAL A 112 10.49 -7.22 5.17
N ILE A 113 10.64 -6.97 3.87
CA ILE A 113 11.91 -6.85 3.16
C ILE A 113 12.02 -5.41 2.65
N ARG A 114 13.06 -4.69 3.08
CA ARG A 114 13.26 -3.28 2.72
C ARG A 114 14.29 -3.15 1.61
N GLU A 115 13.86 -3.52 0.42
CA GLU A 115 14.68 -3.53 -0.79
C GLU A 115 13.87 -2.97 -1.96
N LYS A 116 14.54 -2.34 -2.92
CA LYS A 116 13.91 -1.89 -4.16
C LYS A 116 13.80 -3.05 -5.14
N VAL A 117 12.61 -3.32 -5.64
CA VAL A 117 12.40 -4.30 -6.71
C VAL A 117 12.84 -3.69 -8.05
N ASN A 118 13.75 -4.37 -8.73
CA ASN A 118 14.26 -3.96 -10.03
C ASN A 118 13.53 -4.68 -11.17
N THR A 119 13.38 -6.00 -11.08
CA THR A 119 12.70 -6.79 -12.11
C THR A 119 11.87 -7.90 -11.49
N ILE A 120 10.83 -8.31 -12.21
CA ILE A 120 10.04 -9.49 -11.92
C ILE A 120 9.92 -10.27 -13.22
N THR A 121 10.28 -11.54 -13.19
CA THR A 121 10.20 -12.44 -14.34
C THR A 121 9.35 -13.66 -14.00
N GLN A 122 8.57 -14.12 -14.96
CA GLN A 122 7.87 -15.38 -14.82
C GLN A 122 8.89 -16.52 -14.90
N SER A 123 8.84 -17.42 -13.92
CA SER A 123 9.75 -18.57 -13.80
C SER A 123 8.92 -19.77 -13.33
N GLU A 124 8.84 -20.81 -14.11
CA GLU A 124 8.12 -22.04 -13.70
C GLU A 124 8.76 -22.65 -12.44
N PRO A 125 8.00 -22.91 -11.36
CA PRO A 125 6.54 -22.79 -11.18
C PRO A 125 6.10 -21.49 -10.47
N GLY A 126 6.45 -20.29 -10.90
CA GLY A 126 6.05 -19.03 -10.25
C GLY A 126 6.76 -17.81 -10.81
N PHE A 127 7.38 -17.06 -9.93
CA PHE A 127 8.04 -15.80 -10.29
C PHE A 127 9.39 -15.68 -9.58
N GLU A 128 10.35 -15.06 -10.26
CA GLU A 128 11.59 -14.56 -9.69
C GLU A 128 11.55 -13.04 -9.61
N ILE A 129 11.85 -12.53 -8.42
CA ILE A 129 11.87 -11.10 -8.10
C ILE A 129 13.32 -10.73 -7.81
N THR A 130 13.90 -9.86 -8.62
CA THR A 130 15.24 -9.33 -8.40
C THR A 130 15.13 -7.95 -7.74
N THR A 131 15.82 -7.79 -6.65
CA THR A 131 15.90 -6.52 -5.90
C THR A 131 17.30 -5.91 -6.04
N THR A 132 17.55 -4.84 -5.30
CA THR A 132 18.89 -4.23 -5.20
C THR A 132 19.91 -5.13 -4.52
N GLU A 133 19.47 -6.05 -3.64
CA GLU A 133 20.35 -6.86 -2.81
C GLU A 133 20.46 -8.31 -3.29
N ARG A 134 19.33 -8.91 -3.68
CA ARG A 134 19.25 -10.34 -4.02
C ARG A 134 18.04 -10.69 -4.89
N SER A 135 17.89 -11.98 -5.19
CA SER A 135 16.71 -12.52 -5.86
C SER A 135 15.88 -13.40 -4.93
N TYR A 136 14.56 -13.34 -5.11
CA TYR A 136 13.58 -14.12 -4.36
C TYR A 136 12.71 -14.91 -5.32
N ARG A 137 12.28 -16.10 -4.91
CA ARG A 137 11.31 -16.91 -5.64
C ARG A 137 9.98 -16.97 -4.89
N THR A 138 8.90 -16.85 -5.62
CA THR A 138 7.55 -16.89 -5.08
C THR A 138 6.57 -17.53 -6.04
N SER A 139 5.55 -18.20 -5.50
CA SER A 139 4.49 -18.81 -6.32
C SER A 139 3.48 -17.79 -6.85
N LYS A 140 3.23 -16.72 -6.12
CA LYS A 140 2.25 -15.68 -6.46
C LYS A 140 2.78 -14.29 -6.08
N ILE A 141 2.38 -13.29 -6.85
CA ILE A 141 2.70 -11.88 -6.59
C ILE A 141 1.43 -11.05 -6.54
N ILE A 142 1.38 -10.12 -5.59
CA ILE A 142 0.38 -9.05 -5.54
C ILE A 142 1.13 -7.73 -5.73
N MET A 143 0.75 -6.98 -6.76
CA MET A 143 1.37 -5.70 -7.08
C MET A 143 0.57 -4.55 -6.46
N THR A 144 1.18 -3.82 -5.54
CA THR A 144 0.58 -2.67 -4.84
C THR A 144 1.51 -1.45 -4.87
N VAL A 145 2.14 -1.23 -6.00
CA VAL A 145 3.23 -0.25 -6.20
C VAL A 145 2.77 1.22 -6.18
N GLY A 146 1.48 1.46 -6.17
CA GLY A 146 0.92 2.82 -6.10
C GLY A 146 1.39 3.70 -7.25
N THR A 147 1.81 4.93 -6.94
CA THR A 147 2.27 5.94 -7.91
C THR A 147 3.76 5.84 -8.26
N PHE A 148 4.48 4.85 -7.74
CA PHE A 148 5.92 4.72 -7.94
C PHE A 148 6.31 4.08 -9.28
N LEU A 149 5.40 3.33 -9.90
CA LEU A 149 5.66 2.67 -11.19
C LEU A 149 5.74 3.72 -12.30
N ASN A 150 6.96 4.00 -12.78
CA ASN A 150 7.27 5.07 -13.73
C ASN A 150 6.69 6.43 -13.35
N GLY A 151 6.63 6.71 -12.06
CA GLY A 151 6.07 7.94 -11.54
C GLY A 151 6.74 9.16 -12.15
N LYS A 152 5.94 10.19 -12.44
CA LYS A 152 6.37 11.49 -12.95
C LYS A 152 5.75 12.58 -12.08
N LEU A 153 6.62 13.35 -11.46
CA LEU A 153 6.23 14.47 -10.59
C LEU A 153 6.14 15.74 -11.41
N HIS A 154 5.06 16.46 -11.24
CA HIS A 154 4.83 17.77 -11.85
C HIS A 154 4.84 18.83 -10.76
N THR A 155 5.74 19.82 -10.85
CA THR A 155 5.82 20.97 -9.96
C THR A 155 5.83 22.23 -10.82
N GLY A 156 4.66 22.83 -11.03
CA GLY A 156 4.48 23.89 -12.02
C GLY A 156 4.81 23.40 -13.42
N SER A 157 5.75 24.05 -14.10
CA SER A 157 6.23 23.65 -15.43
C SER A 157 7.38 22.63 -15.36
N SER A 158 7.94 22.38 -14.20
CA SER A 158 9.02 21.42 -14.00
C SER A 158 8.50 20.00 -13.91
N GLN A 159 9.20 19.07 -14.53
CA GLN A 159 8.89 17.64 -14.52
C GLN A 159 10.10 16.85 -14.06
N THR A 160 9.95 16.05 -13.03
CA THR A 160 10.99 15.16 -12.51
C THR A 160 10.48 13.72 -12.47
N MET A 161 11.35 12.76 -12.75
CA MET A 161 10.99 11.35 -12.65
C MET A 161 11.10 10.92 -11.19
N GLY A 162 10.02 10.34 -10.66
CA GLY A 162 9.95 9.86 -9.28
C GLY A 162 8.52 9.46 -8.91
N GLY A 163 8.36 8.59 -7.95
CA GLY A 163 7.05 8.22 -7.40
C GLY A 163 6.56 9.18 -6.32
N ARG A 164 7.50 9.90 -5.71
CA ARG A 164 7.31 10.86 -4.63
C ARG A 164 8.52 11.82 -4.61
N VAL A 165 8.37 13.01 -4.02
CA VAL A 165 9.49 13.91 -3.74
C VAL A 165 10.54 13.16 -2.91
N ASP A 166 11.81 13.25 -3.31
CA ASP A 166 12.95 12.58 -2.69
C ASP A 166 12.92 11.04 -2.69
N CYS A 167 12.07 10.43 -3.53
CA CYS A 167 12.02 8.99 -3.69
C CYS A 167 12.21 8.59 -5.16
N ASP A 168 13.03 7.57 -5.36
CA ASP A 168 13.25 6.97 -6.67
C ASP A 168 11.95 6.37 -7.25
N LYS A 169 11.89 6.32 -8.59
CA LYS A 169 10.86 5.55 -9.29
C LYS A 169 11.23 4.06 -9.35
N SER A 170 10.22 3.21 -9.46
CA SER A 170 10.40 1.82 -9.86
C SER A 170 10.39 1.74 -11.38
N GLU A 171 11.49 1.30 -11.98
CA GLU A 171 11.61 1.05 -13.42
C GLU A 171 11.57 -0.45 -13.71
N GLY A 172 11.24 -0.82 -14.95
CA GLY A 172 11.38 -2.19 -15.44
C GLY A 172 10.23 -3.15 -15.13
N LEU A 173 9.32 -2.81 -14.21
CA LEU A 173 8.18 -3.68 -13.88
C LEU A 173 7.05 -3.64 -14.92
N GLN A 174 7.11 -2.74 -15.87
CA GLN A 174 6.08 -2.55 -16.91
C GLN A 174 5.99 -3.72 -17.90
N THR A 175 7.08 -4.41 -18.14
CA THR A 175 7.11 -5.56 -19.06
C THR A 175 6.17 -6.68 -18.64
N LEU A 176 5.90 -6.80 -17.33
CA LEU A 176 4.90 -7.74 -16.79
C LEU A 176 3.47 -7.41 -17.23
N PHE A 177 3.21 -6.14 -17.54
CA PHE A 177 1.87 -5.65 -17.87
C PHE A 177 1.72 -5.29 -19.35
N SER A 178 2.67 -5.65 -20.21
CA SER A 178 2.65 -5.32 -21.63
C SER A 178 1.39 -5.84 -22.36
N ALA A 179 0.78 -6.90 -21.85
CA ALA A 179 -0.47 -7.47 -22.35
C ALA A 179 -1.74 -6.81 -21.74
N ILE A 180 -1.58 -5.96 -20.72
CA ILE A 180 -2.70 -5.32 -20.02
C ILE A 180 -2.75 -3.85 -20.46
N LYS A 181 -3.90 -3.42 -21.02
CA LYS A 181 -4.14 -2.00 -21.26
C LYS A 181 -4.19 -1.27 -19.90
N THR A 182 -3.16 -0.50 -19.60
CA THR A 182 -3.19 0.45 -18.50
C THR A 182 -3.67 1.80 -19.02
N THR A 183 -4.64 2.41 -18.34
CA THR A 183 -4.97 3.82 -18.55
C THR A 183 -4.07 4.67 -17.69
N PRO A 184 -3.58 5.80 -18.21
CA PRO A 184 -2.78 6.75 -17.42
C PRO A 184 -3.59 7.35 -16.27
#